data_797d993db4c0b1a2244a61164ee49eca
#
_entry.id   797d993db4c0b1a2244a61164ee49eca
#
_cell.length_a   1.000
_cell.length_b   1.000
_cell.length_c   1.000
_cell.angle_alpha   90.00
_cell.angle_beta   90.00
_cell.angle_gamma   90.00
#
_symmetry.space_group_name_H-M   'P 1'
#
loop_
_entity.id
_entity.type
_entity.pdbx_description
1 polymer ?
#
loop_
_entity_poly.entity_id
_entity_poly.type
_entity_poly.pdbx_seq_one_letter_code
_entity_poly.pdbx_strand_id
1 'polypeptide(L)'
;VVITHLPKEKITPSFIQNIHTNVFNEVVPGDFFKFDECLIAENDQCLLAYILIKETTSDTVEITWGGSFKETRGFWIKKVFQEGTDLLLKHYKTVTFQTRNTNIPMIKLGLNVGFKIVGCIVLNENELFVNFLKRRE
;
A
#
# COMPACT_ATOMS: atom_id res chain seq x y z
N VAL A 1 17.08 1.98 4.81
CA VAL A 1 15.70 2.39 4.52
C VAL A 1 15.01 2.74 5.82
N VAL A 2 14.44 3.92 5.87
CA VAL A 2 13.68 4.41 7.02
C VAL A 2 12.21 4.52 6.60
N ILE A 3 11.32 3.96 7.43
CA ILE A 3 9.89 4.08 7.22
C ILE A 3 9.33 5.07 8.23
N THR A 4 8.75 6.14 7.73
CA THR A 4 8.17 7.22 8.54
C THR A 4 6.64 7.14 8.49
N HIS A 5 6.03 7.25 9.64
CA HIS A 5 4.58 7.25 9.83
C HIS A 5 4.08 8.69 9.86
N LEU A 6 3.25 9.07 8.90
CA LEU A 6 2.69 10.43 8.83
C LEU A 6 1.17 10.38 9.01
N PRO A 7 0.62 11.00 10.07
CA PRO A 7 -0.83 11.13 10.21
C PRO A 7 -1.39 12.06 9.13
N LYS A 8 -2.67 11.89 8.83
CA LYS A 8 -3.36 12.57 7.72
C LYS A 8 -3.24 14.10 7.81
N GLU A 9 -3.33 14.66 9.00
CA GLU A 9 -3.26 16.11 9.22
C GLU A 9 -1.91 16.73 8.87
N LYS A 10 -0.84 15.93 8.76
CA LYS A 10 0.48 16.38 8.36
C LYS A 10 0.74 16.23 6.86
N ILE A 11 -0.22 15.70 6.12
CA ILE A 11 -0.09 15.41 4.70
C ILE A 11 -0.99 16.36 3.91
N THR A 12 -0.39 17.18 3.05
CA THR A 12 -1.18 18.06 2.18
C THR A 12 -1.67 17.28 0.97
N PRO A 13 -2.89 17.60 0.44
CA PRO A 13 -3.35 16.97 -0.79
C PRO A 13 -2.40 17.11 -1.97
N SER A 14 -1.73 18.28 -2.09
CA SER A 14 -0.77 18.50 -3.16
C SER A 14 0.47 17.59 -3.06
N PHE A 15 0.94 17.32 -1.85
CA PHE A 15 2.06 16.39 -1.62
C PHE A 15 1.71 14.99 -2.10
N ILE A 16 0.55 14.49 -1.71
CA ILE A 16 0.08 13.15 -2.10
C ILE A 16 -0.17 13.08 -3.60
N GLN A 17 -0.76 14.13 -4.19
CA GLN A 17 -0.99 14.17 -5.63
C GLN A 17 0.31 14.13 -6.41
N ASN A 18 1.34 14.85 -5.96
CA ASN A 18 2.66 14.83 -6.60
C ASN A 18 3.28 13.44 -6.55
N ILE A 19 3.22 12.77 -5.38
CA ILE A 19 3.74 11.41 -5.25
C ILE A 19 2.99 10.47 -6.19
N HIS A 20 1.68 10.51 -6.18
CA HIS A 20 0.86 9.61 -7.01
C HIS A 20 1.11 9.83 -8.51
N THR A 21 1.17 11.10 -8.94
CA THR A 21 1.44 11.45 -10.33
C THR A 21 2.81 10.95 -10.78
N ASN A 22 3.84 11.10 -9.93
CA ASN A 22 5.20 10.63 -10.24
C ASN A 22 5.30 9.11 -10.29
N VAL A 23 4.51 8.41 -9.49
CA VAL A 23 4.51 6.94 -9.47
C VAL A 23 3.68 6.35 -10.60
N PHE A 24 2.48 6.85 -10.81
CA PHE A 24 1.50 6.26 -11.73
C PHE A 24 1.27 7.09 -13.00
N ASN A 25 1.79 8.31 -13.06
CA ASN A 25 1.61 9.23 -14.19
C ASN A 25 0.11 9.44 -14.52
N GLU A 26 -0.70 9.59 -13.50
CA GLU A 26 -2.14 9.80 -13.62
C GLU A 26 -2.67 10.76 -12.57
N VAL A 27 -3.88 11.28 -12.80
CA VAL A 27 -4.57 12.14 -11.83
C VAL A 27 -5.08 11.26 -10.69
N VAL A 28 -4.99 11.78 -9.46
CA VAL A 28 -5.46 11.07 -8.28
C VAL A 28 -6.97 10.85 -8.34
N PRO A 29 -7.46 9.60 -8.20
CA PRO A 29 -8.90 9.34 -8.10
C PRO A 29 -9.52 9.98 -6.86
N GLY A 30 -10.83 10.26 -6.89
CA GLY A 30 -11.53 10.91 -5.79
C GLY A 30 -11.47 10.15 -4.46
N ASP A 31 -11.48 8.81 -4.52
CA ASP A 31 -11.41 7.95 -3.34
C ASP A 31 -10.00 7.80 -2.76
N PHE A 32 -8.98 8.28 -3.47
CA PHE A 32 -7.59 8.26 -3.02
C PHE A 32 -7.40 8.95 -1.67
N PHE A 33 -8.19 9.99 -1.40
CA PHE A 33 -8.08 10.76 -0.16
C PHE A 33 -8.80 10.13 1.04
N LYS A 34 -9.43 8.97 0.87
CA LYS A 34 -10.07 8.21 1.95
C LYS A 34 -9.04 7.35 2.66
N PHE A 35 -8.15 7.99 3.41
CA PHE A 35 -7.13 7.30 4.19
C PHE A 35 -6.94 8.00 5.53
N ASP A 36 -6.41 7.30 6.52
CA ASP A 36 -6.14 7.83 7.86
C ASP A 36 -4.68 8.22 8.04
N GLU A 37 -3.76 7.44 7.46
CA GLU A 37 -2.33 7.65 7.63
C GLU A 37 -1.57 7.26 6.37
N CYS A 38 -0.32 7.73 6.29
CA CYS A 38 0.60 7.40 5.21
C CYS A 38 1.91 6.86 5.80
N LEU A 39 2.40 5.78 5.24
CA LEU A 39 3.75 5.31 5.48
C LEU A 39 4.63 5.72 4.30
N ILE A 40 5.75 6.36 4.60
CA ILE A 40 6.70 6.79 3.59
C ILE A 40 8.01 6.04 3.82
N ALA A 41 8.53 5.41 2.77
CA ALA A 41 9.85 4.79 2.80
C ALA A 41 10.87 5.74 2.15
N GLU A 42 11.94 6.02 2.86
CA GLU A 42 12.99 6.92 2.43
C GLU A 42 14.38 6.29 2.56
N ASN A 43 15.29 6.72 1.72
CA ASN A 43 16.70 6.37 1.80
C ASN A 43 17.51 7.60 1.40
N ASP A 44 18.38 8.11 2.30
CA ASP A 44 19.23 9.28 2.06
C ASP A 44 18.45 10.47 1.49
N GLN A 45 17.30 10.79 2.10
CA GLN A 45 16.39 11.87 1.71
C GLN A 45 15.67 11.65 0.37
N CYS A 46 15.83 10.48 -0.25
CA CYS A 46 15.08 10.12 -1.44
C CYS A 46 13.85 9.30 -1.08
N LEU A 47 12.69 9.68 -1.62
CA LEU A 47 11.46 8.91 -1.45
C LEU A 47 11.54 7.65 -2.32
N LEU A 48 11.34 6.50 -1.70
CA LEU A 48 11.34 5.21 -2.38
C LEU A 48 9.94 4.73 -2.72
N ALA A 49 9.02 4.86 -1.76
CA ALA A 49 7.67 4.34 -1.89
C ALA A 49 6.75 4.98 -0.86
N TYR A 50 5.45 4.79 -1.03
CA TYR A 50 4.45 5.20 -0.06
C TYR A 50 3.33 4.17 0.03
N ILE A 51 2.65 4.16 1.17
CA ILE A 51 1.46 3.35 1.42
C ILE A 51 0.45 4.22 2.14
N LEU A 52 -0.77 4.28 1.62
CA LEU A 52 -1.90 4.92 2.28
C LEU A 52 -2.71 3.84 2.98
N ILE A 53 -3.07 4.09 4.23
CA ILE A 53 -3.79 3.12 5.04
C ILE A 53 -5.07 3.71 5.61
N LYS A 54 -6.05 2.83 5.84
CA LYS A 54 -7.32 3.17 6.46
C LYS A 54 -7.63 2.14 7.54
N GLU A 55 -7.91 2.62 8.75
CA GLU A 55 -8.35 1.76 9.83
C GLU A 55 -9.80 1.33 9.57
N THR A 56 -10.05 0.03 9.43
CA THR A 56 -11.39 -0.50 9.20
C THR A 56 -12.07 -0.90 10.51
N THR A 57 -11.29 -1.42 11.45
CA THR A 57 -11.71 -1.65 12.84
C THR A 57 -10.53 -1.32 13.75
N SER A 58 -10.70 -1.40 15.07
CA SER A 58 -9.58 -1.17 16.00
C SER A 58 -8.43 -2.15 15.80
N ASP A 59 -8.68 -3.32 15.22
CA ASP A 59 -7.71 -4.40 15.04
C ASP A 59 -7.24 -4.58 13.59
N THR A 60 -7.92 -3.98 12.63
CA THR A 60 -7.69 -4.22 11.20
C THR A 60 -7.42 -2.93 10.46
N VAL A 61 -6.36 -2.92 9.67
CA VAL A 61 -6.00 -1.81 8.78
C VAL A 61 -5.97 -2.30 7.33
N GLU A 62 -6.49 -1.47 6.43
CA GLU A 62 -6.46 -1.72 4.99
C GLU A 62 -5.42 -0.82 4.33
N ILE A 63 -4.60 -1.41 3.47
CA ILE A 63 -3.74 -0.65 2.56
C ILE A 63 -4.63 -0.26 1.37
N THR A 64 -4.95 1.02 1.25
CA THR A 64 -5.86 1.50 0.21
C THR A 64 -5.14 1.82 -1.09
N TRP A 65 -3.94 2.36 -0.99
CA TRP A 65 -3.09 2.69 -2.13
C TRP A 65 -1.63 2.51 -1.74
N GLY A 66 -0.82 2.25 -2.74
CA GLY A 66 0.62 2.17 -2.54
C GLY A 66 1.33 2.28 -3.87
N GLY A 67 2.56 2.72 -3.85
CA GLY A 67 3.37 2.82 -5.05
C GLY A 67 4.84 3.01 -4.74
N SER A 68 5.66 2.67 -5.72
CA SER A 68 7.10 2.89 -5.65
C SER A 68 7.54 3.72 -6.85
N PHE A 69 8.55 4.57 -6.65
CA PHE A 69 9.14 5.30 -7.75
C PHE A 69 9.87 4.36 -8.69
N LYS A 70 9.98 4.72 -9.97
CA LYS A 70 10.59 3.87 -10.99
C LYS A 70 12.00 3.43 -10.62
N GLU A 71 12.77 4.33 -10.06
CA GLU A 71 14.17 4.10 -9.68
C GLU A 71 14.31 3.07 -8.56
N THR A 72 13.23 2.79 -7.83
CA THR A 72 13.25 1.88 -6.67
C THR A 72 12.50 0.59 -6.90
N ARG A 73 11.87 0.41 -8.06
CA ARG A 73 11.17 -0.83 -8.39
C ARG A 73 12.13 -2.00 -8.50
N GLY A 74 11.65 -3.20 -8.19
CA GLY A 74 12.46 -4.41 -8.19
C GLY A 74 13.01 -4.73 -6.81
N PHE A 75 14.33 -4.63 -6.64
CA PHE A 75 14.99 -5.08 -5.41
C PHE A 75 14.41 -4.47 -4.13
N TRP A 76 14.13 -3.17 -4.13
CA TRP A 76 13.70 -2.46 -2.92
C TRP A 76 12.23 -2.63 -2.58
N ILE A 77 11.38 -2.91 -3.56
CA ILE A 77 9.93 -2.93 -3.33
C ILE A 77 9.49 -4.02 -2.34
N LYS A 78 10.06 -5.20 -2.46
CA LYS A 78 9.74 -6.30 -1.54
C LYS A 78 10.14 -5.95 -0.11
N LYS A 79 11.34 -5.40 0.07
CA LYS A 79 11.85 -5.02 1.38
C LYS A 79 10.99 -3.93 2.02
N VAL A 80 10.67 -2.89 1.26
CA VAL A 80 9.84 -1.78 1.75
C VAL A 80 8.43 -2.26 2.12
N PHE A 81 7.83 -3.07 1.28
CA PHE A 81 6.50 -3.61 1.54
C PHE A 81 6.50 -4.54 2.76
N GLN A 82 7.52 -5.36 2.90
CA GLN A 82 7.69 -6.25 4.06
C GLN A 82 7.83 -5.43 5.35
N GLU A 83 8.72 -4.45 5.37
CA GLU A 83 8.95 -3.61 6.55
C GLU A 83 7.73 -2.77 6.91
N GLY A 84 7.04 -2.21 5.91
CA GLY A 84 5.80 -1.47 6.11
C GLY A 84 4.70 -2.34 6.70
N THR A 85 4.52 -3.55 6.18
CA THR A 85 3.55 -4.51 6.71
C THR A 85 3.90 -4.92 8.13
N ASP A 86 5.17 -5.20 8.41
CA ASP A 86 5.62 -5.56 9.76
C ASP A 86 5.35 -4.42 10.76
N LEU A 87 5.56 -3.18 10.35
CA LEU A 87 5.25 -2.02 11.17
C LEU A 87 3.75 -1.93 11.48
N LEU A 88 2.90 -2.12 10.49
CA LEU A 88 1.44 -2.12 10.67
C LEU A 88 1.00 -3.25 11.61
N LEU A 89 1.60 -4.43 11.51
CA LEU A 89 1.27 -5.56 12.36
C LEU A 89 1.72 -5.38 13.83
N LYS A 90 2.53 -4.38 14.13
CA LYS A 90 2.81 -4.01 15.53
C LYS A 90 1.63 -3.29 16.17
N HIS A 91 0.83 -2.59 15.38
CA HIS A 91 -0.30 -1.79 15.86
C HIS A 91 -1.65 -2.42 15.59
N TYR A 92 -1.75 -3.30 14.60
CA TYR A 92 -2.98 -3.96 14.20
C TYR A 92 -2.78 -5.47 14.16
N LYS A 93 -3.84 -6.22 14.42
CA LYS A 93 -3.80 -7.68 14.32
C LYS A 93 -3.82 -8.18 12.89
N THR A 94 -4.42 -7.40 12.00
CA THR A 94 -4.68 -7.81 10.62
C THR A 94 -4.42 -6.66 9.66
N VAL A 95 -3.74 -6.95 8.58
CA VAL A 95 -3.53 -6.04 7.44
C VAL A 95 -4.19 -6.65 6.22
N THR A 96 -4.98 -5.87 5.50
CA THR A 96 -5.63 -6.28 4.26
C THR A 96 -5.26 -5.35 3.12
N PHE A 97 -5.35 -5.85 1.90
CA PHE A 97 -5.35 -5.03 0.69
C PHE A 97 -6.04 -5.80 -0.43
N GLN A 98 -6.38 -5.08 -1.49
CA GLN A 98 -6.91 -5.69 -2.70
C GLN A 98 -6.18 -5.15 -3.92
N THR A 99 -6.09 -5.96 -4.96
CA THR A 99 -5.51 -5.56 -6.23
C THR A 99 -6.25 -6.26 -7.36
N ARG A 100 -6.17 -5.70 -8.56
CA ARG A 100 -6.80 -6.33 -9.73
C ARG A 100 -6.07 -7.62 -10.10
N ASN A 101 -6.83 -8.59 -10.61
CA ASN A 101 -6.27 -9.88 -11.04
C ASN A 101 -5.24 -9.75 -12.17
N THR A 102 -5.24 -8.63 -12.89
CA THR A 102 -4.28 -8.33 -13.95
C THR A 102 -2.96 -7.77 -13.41
N ASN A 103 -2.93 -7.34 -12.16
CA ASN A 103 -1.71 -6.80 -11.53
C ASN A 103 -0.86 -7.93 -10.95
N ILE A 104 -0.25 -8.71 -11.84
CA ILE A 104 0.55 -9.88 -11.45
C ILE A 104 1.72 -9.52 -10.52
N PRO A 105 2.49 -8.44 -10.77
CA PRO A 105 3.57 -8.08 -9.85
C PRO A 105 3.09 -7.86 -8.41
N MET A 106 1.94 -7.22 -8.20
CA MET A 106 1.40 -6.98 -6.87
C MET A 106 0.91 -8.26 -6.22
N ILE A 107 0.29 -9.16 -7.00
CA ILE A 107 -0.15 -10.48 -6.51
C ILE A 107 1.07 -11.28 -6.01
N LYS A 108 2.13 -11.34 -6.81
CA LYS A 108 3.37 -12.02 -6.42
C LYS A 108 3.99 -11.39 -5.17
N LEU A 109 4.02 -10.07 -5.12
CA LEU A 109 4.57 -9.33 -3.98
C LEU A 109 3.80 -9.67 -2.69
N GLY A 110 2.48 -9.62 -2.73
CA GLY A 110 1.65 -9.95 -1.58
C GLY A 110 1.90 -11.36 -1.06
N LEU A 111 1.94 -12.34 -1.96
CA LEU A 111 2.22 -13.73 -1.59
C LEU A 111 3.64 -13.89 -1.02
N ASN A 112 4.61 -13.22 -1.61
CA ASN A 112 6.02 -13.30 -1.17
C ASN A 112 6.25 -12.71 0.21
N VAL A 113 5.47 -11.74 0.63
CA VAL A 113 5.60 -11.15 1.97
C VAL A 113 4.65 -11.77 2.99
N GLY A 114 3.97 -12.85 2.63
CA GLY A 114 3.21 -13.67 3.56
C GLY A 114 1.72 -13.39 3.63
N PHE A 115 1.17 -12.60 2.72
CA PHE A 115 -0.29 -12.45 2.62
C PHE A 115 -0.90 -13.71 2.03
N LYS A 116 -2.15 -13.97 2.41
CA LYS A 116 -2.98 -15.03 1.84
C LYS A 116 -4.10 -14.42 1.03
N ILE A 117 -4.45 -15.07 -0.06
CA ILE A 117 -5.65 -14.72 -0.83
C ILE A 117 -6.86 -15.27 -0.08
N VAL A 118 -7.80 -14.41 0.27
CA VAL A 118 -8.97 -14.80 1.08
C VAL A 118 -10.30 -14.63 0.33
N GLY A 119 -10.27 -14.06 -0.86
CA GLY A 119 -11.47 -13.90 -1.65
C GLY A 119 -11.26 -13.06 -2.88
N CYS A 120 -12.34 -12.78 -3.58
CA CYS A 120 -12.34 -11.90 -4.73
C CYS A 120 -13.69 -11.20 -4.87
N ILE A 121 -13.68 -10.04 -5.58
CA ILE A 121 -14.88 -9.28 -5.92
C ILE A 121 -14.89 -9.11 -7.43
N VAL A 122 -15.92 -9.60 -8.10
CA VAL A 122 -16.05 -9.51 -9.55
C VAL A 122 -16.43 -8.08 -9.93
N LEU A 123 -15.66 -7.47 -10.82
CA LEU A 123 -15.94 -6.14 -11.36
C LEU A 123 -16.67 -6.22 -12.69
N ASN A 124 -16.24 -7.12 -13.58
CA ASN A 124 -16.84 -7.36 -14.88
C ASN A 124 -16.38 -8.74 -15.39
N GLU A 125 -16.67 -9.06 -16.66
CA GLU A 125 -16.36 -10.37 -17.24
C GLU A 125 -14.88 -10.73 -17.20
N ASN A 126 -13.97 -9.71 -17.27
CA ASN A 126 -12.53 -9.92 -17.41
C ASN A 126 -11.73 -9.47 -16.20
N GLU A 127 -12.35 -8.73 -15.29
CA GLU A 127 -11.65 -8.12 -14.17
C GLU A 127 -12.31 -8.44 -12.83
N LEU A 128 -11.47 -8.71 -11.84
CA LEU A 128 -11.91 -8.83 -10.45
C LEU A 128 -10.81 -8.28 -9.53
N PHE A 129 -11.21 -7.90 -8.33
CA PHE A 129 -10.27 -7.65 -7.24
C PHE A 129 -9.98 -8.93 -6.51
N VAL A 130 -8.69 -9.18 -6.24
CA VAL A 130 -8.22 -10.26 -5.39
C VAL A 130 -7.95 -9.68 -4.01
N ASN A 131 -8.53 -10.26 -2.97
CA ASN A 131 -8.41 -9.78 -1.60
C ASN A 131 -7.34 -10.55 -0.84
N PHE A 132 -6.45 -9.80 -0.20
CA PHE A 132 -5.30 -10.31 0.54
C PHE A 132 -5.44 -9.98 2.03
N LEU A 133 -4.93 -10.89 2.86
CA LEU A 133 -4.95 -10.72 4.30
C LEU A 133 -3.70 -11.31 4.93
N LYS A 134 -3.11 -10.58 5.87
CA LYS A 134 -2.02 -11.08 6.72
C LYS A 134 -2.33 -10.79 8.17
N ARG A 135 -2.19 -11.78 9.03
CA ARG A 135 -2.41 -11.66 10.46
C ARG A 135 -1.09 -11.63 11.21
N ARG A 136 -1.09 -10.91 12.33
CA ARG A 136 0.01 -10.94 13.27
C ARG A 136 0.11 -12.33 13.87
N GLU A 137 1.31 -12.85 13.92
CA GLU A 137 1.61 -14.12 14.55
C GLU A 137 1.62 -14.07 16.07
#